data_84365010501359dcd4d266fe25cbe4e3
#
_entry.id   84365010501359dcd4d266fe25cbe4e3
#
_cell.length_a   1.000
_cell.length_b   1.000
_cell.length_c   1.000
_cell.angle_alpha   90.00
_cell.angle_beta   90.00
_cell.angle_gamma   90.00
#
_symmetry.space_group_name_H-M   'P 1'
#
loop_
_entity.id
_entity.type
_entity.pdbx_description
1 polymer ?
#
loop_
_entity_poly.entity_id
_entity_poly.type
_entity_poly.pdbx_seq_one_letter_code
_entity_poly.pdbx_strand_id
1 'polypeptide(L)'
;MSTPNPRPRADAARNRERTLAATRSLLADPHAVITVEAIAKQAEVSPATVVRAFGGKDALIDAAASGLLAPLVRRAHDLLAGTDPDEALRTFLRELLAFQAAHHTVNPQIEALGLPATEAKEAELKHALQDMVTRAREAGAIRTDLDPVVTMTLIGECTYAIAKSRANSPDLAAGYLTVLMDGLRPQASAAPPTG
;
A
#
# COMPACT_ATOMS: atom_id res chain seq x y z
N MET A 1 10.60 20.96 41.70
CA MET A 1 10.34 19.97 40.61
C MET A 1 9.67 20.72 39.46
N SER A 2 10.44 21.07 38.40
CA SER A 2 9.92 21.80 37.24
C SER A 2 9.17 20.81 36.33
N THR A 3 7.89 21.00 36.16
CA THR A 3 7.08 20.29 35.15
C THR A 3 7.60 20.63 33.74
N PRO A 4 7.86 19.63 32.89
CA PRO A 4 8.34 19.89 31.53
C PRO A 4 7.25 20.64 30.75
N ASN A 5 7.61 21.77 30.16
CA ASN A 5 6.71 22.58 29.32
C ASN A 5 6.22 21.74 28.12
N PRO A 6 4.92 21.47 27.97
CA PRO A 6 4.38 20.60 26.90
C PRO A 6 4.45 21.23 25.48
N ARG A 7 4.64 22.56 25.37
CA ARG A 7 4.66 23.31 24.10
C ARG A 7 5.74 22.86 23.11
N PRO A 8 7.03 22.67 23.50
CA PRO A 8 8.07 22.31 22.54
C PRO A 8 7.86 20.92 21.89
N ARG A 9 7.29 19.96 22.64
CA ARG A 9 7.00 18.60 22.12
C ARG A 9 5.83 18.60 21.14
N ALA A 10 4.78 19.37 21.42
CA ALA A 10 3.63 19.52 20.55
C ALA A 10 4.01 20.24 19.25
N ASP A 11 4.87 21.24 19.31
CA ASP A 11 5.39 21.96 18.12
C ASP A 11 6.27 21.04 17.28
N ALA A 12 7.14 20.24 17.88
CA ALA A 12 7.96 19.25 17.18
C ALA A 12 7.10 18.19 16.47
N ALA A 13 6.05 17.69 17.11
CA ALA A 13 5.12 16.73 16.51
C ALA A 13 4.36 17.34 15.33
N ARG A 14 3.85 18.57 15.46
CA ARG A 14 3.21 19.30 14.35
C ARG A 14 4.15 19.52 13.17
N ASN A 15 5.37 19.97 13.44
CA ASN A 15 6.37 20.20 12.41
C ASN A 15 6.75 18.89 11.71
N ARG A 16 6.84 17.78 12.46
CA ARG A 16 7.10 16.45 11.88
C ARG A 16 5.96 16.03 10.93
N GLU A 17 4.70 16.18 11.32
CA GLU A 17 3.57 15.82 10.47
C GLU A 17 3.46 16.73 9.23
N ARG A 18 3.67 18.05 9.37
CA ARG A 18 3.72 18.98 8.24
C ARG A 18 4.81 18.59 7.24
N THR A 19 5.99 18.20 7.74
CA THR A 19 7.10 17.74 6.90
C THR A 19 6.76 16.45 6.15
N LEU A 20 6.14 15.47 6.81
CA LEU A 20 5.67 14.24 6.17
C LEU A 20 4.60 14.52 5.12
N ALA A 21 3.63 15.39 5.40
CA ALA A 21 2.58 15.78 4.46
C ALA A 21 3.16 16.48 3.22
N ALA A 22 4.08 17.41 3.41
CA ALA A 22 4.79 18.08 2.32
C ALA A 22 5.59 17.08 1.48
N THR A 23 6.27 16.13 2.11
CA THR A 23 7.02 15.09 1.40
C THR A 23 6.08 14.23 0.56
N ARG A 24 4.96 13.73 1.12
CA ARG A 24 3.97 12.95 0.37
C ARG A 24 3.42 13.71 -0.84
N SER A 25 3.16 15.00 -0.69
CA SER A 25 2.71 15.85 -1.80
C SER A 25 3.74 15.95 -2.92
N LEU A 26 5.03 16.10 -2.59
CA LEU A 26 6.11 16.12 -3.58
C LEU A 26 6.34 14.74 -4.23
N LEU A 27 6.16 13.66 -3.47
CA LEU A 27 6.26 12.29 -3.98
C LEU A 27 5.17 11.96 -5.00
N ALA A 28 4.01 12.58 -4.88
CA ALA A 28 2.88 12.41 -5.80
C ALA A 28 3.05 13.19 -7.11
N ASP A 29 4.02 14.11 -7.21
CA ASP A 29 4.32 14.85 -8.43
C ASP A 29 5.56 14.24 -9.12
N PRO A 30 5.40 13.60 -10.30
CA PRO A 30 6.51 12.95 -11.02
C PRO A 30 7.57 13.96 -11.52
N HIS A 31 7.24 15.25 -11.56
CA HIS A 31 8.11 16.33 -12.04
C HIS A 31 8.75 17.12 -10.90
N ALA A 32 8.34 16.90 -9.66
CA ALA A 32 8.90 17.59 -8.51
C ALA A 32 10.35 17.20 -8.26
N VAL A 33 11.19 18.20 -8.00
CA VAL A 33 12.55 17.95 -7.51
C VAL A 33 12.51 17.82 -5.99
N ILE A 34 12.80 16.63 -5.49
CA ILE A 34 12.72 16.32 -4.06
C ILE A 34 14.05 16.63 -3.39
N THR A 35 14.10 17.77 -2.71
CA THR A 35 15.26 18.21 -1.88
C THR A 35 14.79 18.56 -0.48
N VAL A 36 15.73 18.61 0.48
CA VAL A 36 15.43 19.04 1.84
C VAL A 36 14.88 20.48 1.85
N GLU A 37 15.40 21.34 0.98
CA GLU A 37 14.98 22.74 0.84
C GLU A 37 13.55 22.84 0.29
N ALA A 38 13.21 22.06 -0.75
CA ALA A 38 11.86 22.03 -1.32
C ALA A 38 10.84 21.54 -0.29
N ILE A 39 11.15 20.47 0.43
CA ILE A 39 10.30 19.93 1.50
C ILE A 39 10.15 20.95 2.64
N ALA A 40 11.26 21.55 3.09
CA ALA A 40 11.24 22.52 4.17
C ALA A 40 10.39 23.75 3.81
N LYS A 41 10.53 24.25 2.57
CA LYS A 41 9.72 25.35 2.05
C LYS A 41 8.24 25.01 2.04
N GLN A 42 7.86 23.84 1.54
CA GLN A 42 6.46 23.42 1.47
C GLN A 42 5.86 23.13 2.85
N ALA A 43 6.69 22.62 3.78
CA ALA A 43 6.29 22.36 5.17
C ALA A 43 6.33 23.63 6.05
N GLU A 44 6.83 24.77 5.53
CA GLU A 44 7.05 26.01 6.26
C GLU A 44 7.90 25.82 7.54
N VAL A 45 8.99 25.08 7.40
CA VAL A 45 9.98 24.83 8.45
C VAL A 45 11.39 25.15 7.92
N SER A 46 12.38 25.22 8.79
CA SER A 46 13.78 25.37 8.32
C SER A 46 14.34 24.02 7.82
N PRO A 47 15.26 24.02 6.83
CA PRO A 47 15.97 22.80 6.41
C PRO A 47 16.66 22.09 7.58
N ALA A 48 17.24 22.85 8.52
CA ALA A 48 17.85 22.29 9.73
C ALA A 48 16.83 21.54 10.62
N THR A 49 15.57 22.00 10.64
CA THR A 49 14.48 21.30 11.36
C THR A 49 14.17 19.95 10.71
N VAL A 50 14.14 19.89 9.37
CA VAL A 50 13.92 18.64 8.62
C VAL A 50 15.04 17.63 8.91
N VAL A 51 16.29 18.04 8.76
CA VAL A 51 17.46 17.16 8.99
C VAL A 51 17.49 16.67 10.44
N ARG A 52 17.23 17.53 11.41
CA ARG A 52 17.21 17.15 12.84
C ARG A 52 16.07 16.17 13.16
N ALA A 53 14.92 16.29 12.50
CA ALA A 53 13.75 15.46 12.79
C ALA A 53 13.80 14.08 12.13
N PHE A 54 14.50 13.93 10.99
CA PHE A 54 14.48 12.71 10.18
C PHE A 54 15.87 12.14 9.87
N GLY A 55 16.95 12.91 10.07
CA GLY A 55 18.31 12.46 9.76
C GLY A 55 18.76 12.75 8.32
N GLY A 56 17.84 13.15 7.43
CA GLY A 56 18.16 13.47 6.02
C GLY A 56 17.00 13.21 5.07
N LYS A 57 17.26 13.44 3.78
CA LYS A 57 16.27 13.33 2.72
C LYS A 57 15.72 11.89 2.57
N ASP A 58 16.61 10.91 2.48
CA ASP A 58 16.23 9.53 2.17
C ASP A 58 15.44 8.89 3.33
N ALA A 59 15.86 9.13 4.57
CA ALA A 59 15.10 8.70 5.75
C ALA A 59 13.73 9.38 5.87
N LEU A 60 13.61 10.64 5.41
CA LEU A 60 12.34 11.33 5.35
C LEU A 60 11.42 10.77 4.26
N ILE A 61 11.97 10.47 3.08
CA ILE A 61 11.22 9.82 1.98
C ILE A 61 10.71 8.46 2.45
N ASP A 62 11.57 7.65 3.06
CA ASP A 62 11.20 6.33 3.59
C ASP A 62 10.09 6.43 4.66
N ALA A 63 10.21 7.38 5.61
CA ALA A 63 9.17 7.62 6.61
C ALA A 63 7.83 8.10 5.99
N ALA A 64 7.89 8.89 4.90
CA ALA A 64 6.69 9.36 4.22
C ALA A 64 6.01 8.24 3.41
N ALA A 65 6.79 7.44 2.68
CA ALA A 65 6.30 6.32 1.86
C ALA A 65 5.76 5.18 2.73
N SER A 66 6.52 4.73 3.73
CA SER A 66 6.06 3.70 4.68
C SER A 66 4.79 4.13 5.43
N GLY A 67 4.67 5.43 5.73
CA GLY A 67 3.48 6.01 6.35
C GLY A 67 2.23 5.97 5.47
N LEU A 68 2.36 5.94 4.12
CA LEU A 68 1.24 5.74 3.20
C LEU A 68 0.74 4.29 3.23
N LEU A 69 1.63 3.31 3.38
CA LEU A 69 1.27 1.89 3.44
C LEU A 69 0.67 1.46 4.79
N ALA A 70 1.03 2.14 5.87
CA ALA A 70 0.64 1.74 7.22
C ALA A 70 -0.89 1.62 7.44
N PRO A 71 -1.77 2.48 6.92
CA PRO A 71 -3.22 2.29 7.00
C PRO A 71 -3.69 1.04 6.27
N LEU A 72 -3.13 0.74 5.09
CA LEU A 72 -3.51 -0.43 4.29
C LEU A 72 -3.08 -1.74 4.97
N VAL A 73 -1.90 -1.76 5.58
CA VAL A 73 -1.43 -2.90 6.39
C VAL A 73 -2.35 -3.14 7.59
N ARG A 74 -2.71 -2.09 8.35
CA ARG A 74 -3.67 -2.23 9.45
C ARG A 74 -5.00 -2.79 8.96
N ARG A 75 -5.52 -2.25 7.86
CA ARG A 75 -6.78 -2.70 7.27
C ARG A 75 -6.73 -4.18 6.86
N ALA A 76 -5.60 -4.64 6.31
CA ALA A 76 -5.40 -6.05 5.99
C ALA A 76 -5.50 -6.94 7.25
N HIS A 77 -4.86 -6.54 8.35
CA HIS A 77 -4.94 -7.27 9.61
C HIS A 77 -6.35 -7.27 10.21
N ASP A 78 -7.07 -6.15 10.14
CA ASP A 78 -8.46 -6.05 10.62
C ASP A 78 -9.39 -6.99 9.84
N LEU A 79 -9.23 -7.06 8.52
CA LEU A 79 -9.99 -7.98 7.66
C LEU A 79 -9.68 -9.45 7.98
N LEU A 80 -8.41 -9.78 8.22
CA LEU A 80 -7.99 -11.12 8.63
C LEU A 80 -8.57 -11.52 10.00
N ALA A 81 -8.78 -10.56 10.91
CA ALA A 81 -9.21 -10.86 12.27
C ALA A 81 -10.71 -11.19 12.40
N GLY A 82 -11.58 -10.64 11.55
CA GLY A 82 -13.01 -10.69 11.81
C GLY A 82 -13.96 -10.81 10.62
N THR A 83 -13.45 -11.03 9.39
CA THR A 83 -14.27 -11.05 8.18
C THR A 83 -14.28 -12.44 7.54
N ASP A 84 -15.38 -12.79 6.88
CA ASP A 84 -15.46 -13.99 6.03
C ASP A 84 -14.32 -14.00 5.00
N PRO A 85 -13.65 -15.14 4.74
CA PRO A 85 -12.47 -15.19 3.88
C PRO A 85 -12.67 -14.69 2.44
N ASP A 86 -13.82 -14.94 1.81
CA ASP A 86 -14.12 -14.41 0.45
C ASP A 86 -14.32 -12.91 0.50
N GLU A 87 -15.08 -12.43 1.47
CA GLU A 87 -15.34 -11.00 1.65
C GLU A 87 -14.06 -10.22 2.02
N ALA A 88 -13.20 -10.80 2.89
CA ALA A 88 -11.92 -10.23 3.27
C ALA A 88 -11.01 -10.03 2.05
N LEU A 89 -10.83 -11.08 1.24
CA LEU A 89 -10.01 -11.05 0.03
C LEU A 89 -10.56 -10.04 -0.98
N ARG A 90 -11.85 -10.08 -1.28
CA ARG A 90 -12.53 -9.18 -2.22
C ARG A 90 -12.41 -7.72 -1.78
N THR A 91 -12.66 -7.44 -0.51
CA THR A 91 -12.59 -6.09 0.05
C THR A 91 -11.17 -5.57 0.02
N PHE A 92 -10.21 -6.39 0.44
CA PHE A 92 -8.80 -6.01 0.42
C PHE A 92 -8.29 -5.71 -0.99
N LEU A 93 -8.62 -6.55 -1.98
CA LEU A 93 -8.20 -6.32 -3.37
C LEU A 93 -8.79 -5.03 -3.96
N ARG A 94 -10.03 -4.69 -3.59
CA ARG A 94 -10.63 -3.40 -3.99
C ARG A 94 -9.88 -2.21 -3.39
N GLU A 95 -9.55 -2.29 -2.10
CA GLU A 95 -8.82 -1.23 -1.40
C GLU A 95 -7.37 -1.12 -1.90
N LEU A 96 -6.73 -2.24 -2.20
CA LEU A 96 -5.38 -2.29 -2.80
C LEU A 96 -5.35 -1.65 -4.19
N LEU A 97 -6.32 -1.96 -5.05
CA LEU A 97 -6.48 -1.34 -6.36
C LEU A 97 -6.64 0.19 -6.23
N ALA A 98 -7.52 0.64 -5.35
CA ALA A 98 -7.75 2.06 -5.12
C ALA A 98 -6.48 2.76 -4.59
N PHE A 99 -5.75 2.12 -3.68
CA PHE A 99 -4.48 2.62 -3.17
C PHE A 99 -3.43 2.72 -4.27
N GLN A 100 -3.23 1.68 -5.06
CA GLN A 100 -2.26 1.67 -6.16
C GLN A 100 -2.63 2.71 -7.23
N ALA A 101 -3.91 2.85 -7.55
CA ALA A 101 -4.40 3.86 -8.49
C ALA A 101 -4.12 5.30 -8.02
N ALA A 102 -4.26 5.55 -6.73
CA ALA A 102 -3.97 6.87 -6.14
C ALA A 102 -2.47 7.17 -6.04
N HIS A 103 -1.61 6.15 -6.02
CA HIS A 103 -0.17 6.30 -5.77
C HIS A 103 0.71 5.71 -6.89
N HIS A 104 0.13 5.39 -8.07
CA HIS A 104 0.88 4.81 -9.18
C HIS A 104 1.92 5.75 -9.81
N THR A 105 1.77 7.05 -9.60
CA THR A 105 2.71 8.06 -10.07
C THR A 105 3.80 8.23 -9.02
N VAL A 106 4.76 7.30 -9.01
CA VAL A 106 5.93 7.42 -8.14
C VAL A 106 6.97 8.27 -8.86
N ASN A 107 7.52 9.26 -8.17
CA ASN A 107 8.61 10.07 -8.70
C ASN A 107 9.82 9.16 -8.98
N PRO A 108 10.38 9.15 -10.23
CA PRO A 108 11.47 8.24 -10.60
C PRO A 108 12.72 8.34 -9.71
N GLN A 109 12.89 9.45 -9.00
CA GLN A 109 14.00 9.63 -8.05
C GLN A 109 13.94 8.67 -6.86
N ILE A 110 12.79 8.00 -6.64
CA ILE A 110 12.59 7.09 -5.49
C ILE A 110 12.99 5.67 -5.85
N GLU A 111 12.82 5.25 -7.11
CA GLU A 111 13.11 3.89 -7.56
C GLU A 111 14.56 3.45 -7.31
N ALA A 112 15.48 4.41 -7.21
CA ALA A 112 16.90 4.16 -6.95
C ALA A 112 17.28 4.19 -5.45
N LEU A 113 16.32 4.50 -4.56
CA LEU A 113 16.57 4.60 -3.12
C LEU A 113 16.25 3.27 -2.44
N GLY A 114 17.17 2.80 -1.59
CA GLY A 114 16.83 1.76 -0.61
C GLY A 114 15.95 2.37 0.48
N LEU A 115 14.71 1.89 0.61
CA LEU A 115 13.72 2.41 1.56
C LEU A 115 13.30 1.31 2.54
N PRO A 116 14.13 1.00 3.55
CA PRO A 116 13.97 -0.19 4.39
C PRO A 116 12.65 -0.23 5.18
N ALA A 117 12.12 0.91 5.63
CA ALA A 117 10.84 0.95 6.33
C ALA A 117 9.66 0.74 5.35
N THR A 118 9.78 1.23 4.12
CA THR A 118 8.81 1.01 3.05
C THR A 118 8.81 -0.46 2.61
N GLU A 119 9.99 -1.04 2.35
CA GLU A 119 10.16 -2.45 2.00
C GLU A 119 9.59 -3.39 3.08
N ALA A 120 9.81 -3.06 4.36
CA ALA A 120 9.23 -3.81 5.47
C ALA A 120 7.69 -3.76 5.44
N LYS A 121 7.08 -2.61 5.13
CA LYS A 121 5.62 -2.48 5.02
C LYS A 121 5.05 -3.19 3.78
N GLU A 122 5.76 -3.18 2.68
CA GLU A 122 5.40 -3.96 1.49
C GLU A 122 5.44 -5.46 1.76
N ALA A 123 6.46 -5.94 2.48
CA ALA A 123 6.55 -7.33 2.91
C ALA A 123 5.40 -7.71 3.85
N GLU A 124 5.05 -6.88 4.84
CA GLU A 124 3.89 -7.07 5.71
C GLU A 124 2.59 -7.19 4.89
N LEU A 125 2.40 -6.29 3.92
CA LEU A 125 1.23 -6.28 3.06
C LEU A 125 1.12 -7.54 2.20
N LYS A 126 2.24 -7.97 1.63
CA LYS A 126 2.33 -9.21 0.85
C LYS A 126 1.99 -10.43 1.71
N HIS A 127 2.52 -10.54 2.93
CA HIS A 127 2.17 -11.63 3.85
C HIS A 127 0.70 -11.63 4.21
N ALA A 128 0.11 -10.47 4.52
CA ALA A 128 -1.32 -10.39 4.83
C ALA A 128 -2.19 -10.84 3.64
N LEU A 129 -1.82 -10.48 2.41
CA LEU A 129 -2.52 -10.98 1.22
C LEU A 129 -2.36 -12.50 1.04
N GLN A 130 -1.17 -13.04 1.29
CA GLN A 130 -0.92 -14.49 1.27
C GLN A 130 -1.82 -15.22 2.28
N ASP A 131 -1.96 -14.69 3.49
CA ASP A 131 -2.82 -15.25 4.53
C ASP A 131 -4.30 -15.19 4.12
N MET A 132 -4.75 -14.10 3.49
CA MET A 132 -6.12 -14.00 2.96
C MET A 132 -6.38 -15.05 1.88
N VAL A 133 -5.47 -15.20 0.92
CA VAL A 133 -5.57 -16.23 -0.14
C VAL A 133 -5.59 -17.62 0.46
N THR A 134 -4.72 -17.90 1.43
CA THR A 134 -4.66 -19.22 2.10
C THR A 134 -5.97 -19.53 2.80
N ARG A 135 -6.51 -18.61 3.59
CA ARG A 135 -7.81 -18.79 4.28
C ARG A 135 -8.97 -18.94 3.33
N ALA A 136 -8.99 -18.18 2.22
CA ALA A 136 -10.03 -18.31 1.21
C ALA A 136 -9.99 -19.68 0.52
N ARG A 137 -8.80 -20.25 0.31
CA ARG A 137 -8.62 -21.62 -0.20
C ARG A 137 -9.11 -22.68 0.80
N GLU A 138 -8.71 -22.57 2.07
CA GLU A 138 -9.10 -23.48 3.15
C GLU A 138 -10.60 -23.46 3.40
N ALA A 139 -11.24 -22.29 3.28
CA ALA A 139 -12.69 -22.14 3.37
C ALA A 139 -13.45 -22.62 2.11
N GLY A 140 -12.74 -23.01 1.04
CA GLY A 140 -13.36 -23.37 -0.24
C GLY A 140 -13.98 -22.20 -0.98
N ALA A 141 -13.64 -20.95 -0.61
CA ALA A 141 -14.14 -19.74 -1.26
C ALA A 141 -13.48 -19.49 -2.62
N ILE A 142 -12.23 -19.93 -2.79
CA ILE A 142 -11.51 -19.86 -4.06
C ILE A 142 -10.93 -21.23 -4.45
N ARG A 143 -10.63 -21.36 -5.75
CA ARG A 143 -10.12 -22.59 -6.36
C ARG A 143 -8.77 -23.01 -5.78
N THR A 144 -8.52 -24.33 -5.73
CA THR A 144 -7.30 -24.91 -5.16
C THR A 144 -6.43 -25.63 -6.19
N ASP A 145 -6.86 -25.71 -7.45
CA ASP A 145 -6.16 -26.37 -8.55
C ASP A 145 -5.01 -25.52 -9.13
N LEU A 146 -4.99 -24.22 -8.86
CA LEU A 146 -3.86 -23.35 -9.22
C LEU A 146 -2.80 -23.35 -8.09
N ASP A 147 -1.54 -23.32 -8.51
CA ASP A 147 -0.43 -23.14 -7.57
C ASP A 147 -0.56 -21.82 -6.80
N PRO A 148 -0.33 -21.80 -5.46
CA PRO A 148 -0.43 -20.59 -4.67
C PRO A 148 0.48 -19.45 -5.14
N VAL A 149 1.70 -19.75 -5.60
CA VAL A 149 2.64 -18.74 -6.10
C VAL A 149 2.11 -18.14 -7.40
N VAL A 150 1.56 -18.96 -8.30
CA VAL A 150 0.91 -18.49 -9.54
C VAL A 150 -0.28 -17.59 -9.22
N THR A 151 -1.13 -18.01 -8.27
CA THR A 151 -2.28 -17.22 -7.83
C THR A 151 -1.87 -15.85 -7.30
N MET A 152 -0.85 -15.82 -6.42
CA MET A 152 -0.32 -14.56 -5.86
C MET A 152 0.31 -13.67 -6.91
N THR A 153 1.05 -14.25 -7.85
CA THR A 153 1.68 -13.50 -8.96
C THR A 153 0.61 -12.86 -9.84
N LEU A 154 -0.40 -13.63 -10.25
CA LEU A 154 -1.50 -13.10 -11.06
C LEU A 154 -2.24 -11.96 -10.36
N ILE A 155 -2.55 -12.12 -9.07
CA ILE A 155 -3.21 -11.07 -8.27
C ILE A 155 -2.32 -9.81 -8.26
N GLY A 156 -1.05 -9.93 -7.91
CA GLY A 156 -0.13 -8.80 -7.76
C GLY A 156 0.10 -8.06 -9.07
N GLU A 157 0.55 -8.77 -10.12
CA GLU A 157 0.90 -8.18 -11.41
C GLU A 157 -0.31 -7.56 -12.12
N CYS A 158 -1.44 -8.28 -12.14
CA CYS A 158 -2.63 -7.76 -12.80
C CYS A 158 -3.21 -6.56 -12.05
N THR A 159 -3.24 -6.58 -10.73
CA THR A 159 -3.72 -5.45 -9.91
C THR A 159 -2.86 -4.20 -10.17
N TYR A 160 -1.54 -4.38 -10.18
CA TYR A 160 -0.60 -3.30 -10.48
C TYR A 160 -0.76 -2.77 -11.91
N ALA A 161 -0.88 -3.65 -12.91
CA ALA A 161 -1.07 -3.25 -14.31
C ALA A 161 -2.36 -2.45 -14.50
N ILE A 162 -3.46 -2.87 -13.88
CA ILE A 162 -4.74 -2.14 -13.92
C ILE A 162 -4.63 -0.77 -13.26
N ALA A 163 -3.99 -0.69 -12.11
CA ALA A 163 -3.79 0.58 -11.40
C ALA A 163 -2.96 1.59 -12.22
N LYS A 164 -1.96 1.11 -12.98
CA LYS A 164 -1.13 1.95 -13.87
C LYS A 164 -1.76 2.27 -15.22
N SER A 165 -2.89 1.65 -15.56
CA SER A 165 -3.52 1.86 -16.87
C SER A 165 -3.94 3.31 -17.04
N ARG A 166 -3.64 3.91 -18.20
CA ARG A 166 -4.15 5.25 -18.58
C ARG A 166 -5.68 5.30 -18.66
N ALA A 167 -6.31 4.14 -18.89
CA ALA A 167 -7.76 3.98 -18.88
C ALA A 167 -8.29 3.71 -17.48
N ASN A 168 -7.47 3.88 -16.43
CA ASN A 168 -7.88 3.62 -15.06
C ASN A 168 -9.12 4.45 -14.71
N SER A 169 -10.23 3.74 -14.58
CA SER A 169 -11.53 4.27 -14.19
C SER A 169 -12.13 3.35 -13.12
N PRO A 170 -13.07 3.85 -12.31
CA PRO A 170 -13.80 3.00 -11.37
C PRO A 170 -14.43 1.76 -12.04
N ASP A 171 -14.92 1.92 -13.26
CA ASP A 171 -15.55 0.82 -14.02
C ASP A 171 -14.52 -0.24 -14.44
N LEU A 172 -13.32 0.16 -14.88
CA LEU A 172 -12.25 -0.76 -15.22
C LEU A 172 -11.79 -1.53 -13.98
N ALA A 173 -11.60 -0.85 -12.85
CA ALA A 173 -11.21 -1.47 -11.59
C ALA A 173 -12.27 -2.45 -11.08
N ALA A 174 -13.56 -2.09 -11.16
CA ALA A 174 -14.67 -2.94 -10.77
C ALA A 174 -14.79 -4.16 -11.71
N GLY A 175 -14.68 -3.95 -13.02
CA GLY A 175 -14.70 -5.03 -14.04
C GLY A 175 -13.55 -6.00 -13.84
N TYR A 176 -12.33 -5.50 -13.63
CA TYR A 176 -11.18 -6.34 -13.31
C TYR A 176 -11.40 -7.19 -12.06
N LEU A 177 -11.85 -6.56 -10.98
CA LEU A 177 -12.11 -7.28 -9.72
C LEU A 177 -13.16 -8.38 -9.90
N THR A 178 -14.22 -8.11 -10.67
CA THR A 178 -15.25 -9.09 -11.01
C THR A 178 -14.65 -10.29 -11.75
N VAL A 179 -13.91 -10.03 -12.83
CA VAL A 179 -13.27 -11.09 -13.64
C VAL A 179 -12.26 -11.89 -12.83
N LEU A 180 -11.44 -11.21 -12.00
CA LEU A 180 -10.48 -11.88 -11.13
C LEU A 180 -11.19 -12.81 -10.13
N MET A 181 -12.18 -12.30 -9.41
CA MET A 181 -12.88 -13.09 -8.39
C MET A 181 -13.69 -14.23 -9.00
N ASP A 182 -14.30 -14.03 -10.17
CA ASP A 182 -14.99 -15.10 -10.92
C ASP A 182 -14.00 -16.18 -11.39
N GLY A 183 -12.82 -15.78 -11.86
CA GLY A 183 -11.75 -16.71 -12.24
C GLY A 183 -11.15 -17.49 -11.05
N LEU A 184 -11.24 -16.93 -9.86
CA LEU A 184 -10.80 -17.60 -8.63
C LEU A 184 -11.87 -18.49 -8.00
N ARG A 185 -13.13 -18.47 -8.45
CA ARG A 185 -14.19 -19.35 -7.91
C ARG A 185 -13.80 -20.81 -8.04
N PRO A 186 -14.20 -21.67 -7.07
CA PRO A 186 -14.04 -23.09 -7.18
C PRO A 186 -14.73 -23.60 -8.46
N GLN A 187 -14.01 -24.37 -9.27
CA GLN A 187 -14.65 -25.05 -10.40
C GLN A 187 -15.45 -26.24 -9.87
N ALA A 188 -16.71 -26.35 -10.29
CA ALA A 188 -17.45 -27.59 -10.05
C ALA A 188 -16.62 -28.71 -10.64
N SER A 189 -16.26 -29.70 -9.81
CA SER A 189 -15.55 -30.89 -10.27
C SER A 189 -16.34 -31.49 -11.43
N ALA A 190 -15.79 -31.46 -12.64
CA ALA A 190 -16.42 -32.18 -13.76
C ALA A 190 -16.52 -33.63 -13.36
N ALA A 191 -17.75 -34.11 -13.14
CA ALA A 191 -17.99 -35.53 -12.93
C ALA A 191 -17.34 -36.28 -14.11
N PRO A 192 -16.61 -37.38 -13.86
CA PRO A 192 -16.04 -38.16 -14.96
C PRO A 192 -17.20 -38.60 -15.86
N PRO A 193 -17.02 -38.59 -17.18
CA PRO A 193 -18.06 -39.08 -18.09
C PRO A 193 -18.37 -40.53 -17.71
N THR A 194 -19.60 -40.79 -17.29
CA THR A 194 -20.14 -42.14 -17.10
C THR A 194 -20.13 -42.83 -18.46
N GLY A 195 -19.12 -43.68 -18.64
CA GLY A 195 -19.00 -44.58 -19.80
C GLY A 195 -20.04 -45.72 -19.73
#